data_c9a6c99b7e3caf853fbf35c1aba036fd
#
_entry.id   c9a6c99b7e3caf853fbf35c1aba036fd
#
_cell.length_a   1.000
_cell.length_b   1.000
_cell.length_c   1.000
_cell.angle_alpha   90.00
_cell.angle_beta   90.00
_cell.angle_gamma   90.00
#
_symmetry.space_group_name_H-M   'P 1'
#
loop_
_entity.id
_entity.type
_entity.pdbx_description
1 polymer ?
#
loop_
_entity_poly.entity_id
_entity_poly.type
_entity_poly.pdbx_seq_one_letter_code
_entity_poly.pdbx_strand_id
1 'polypeptide(L)'
;LASSAASDVYKRQAIEIVASGLHDSIGLYKRPHAEQMSVCEWWMDIFGIAALKDKPFLQLSSGEQRLALLARAFVKDPELLILDEPLHGLDTYNRRRVKKIIEAFCHRRDKTMIMVTHYENELPQTITNRLFLKRNR
;
A
#
# COMPACT_ATOMS: atom_id res chain seq x y z
N LEU A 1 -4.27 21.39 -12.09
CA LEU A 1 -4.17 22.21 -10.89
C LEU A 1 -2.99 21.75 -10.05
N ALA A 2 -1.87 22.45 -10.23
CA ALA A 2 -0.73 22.29 -9.34
C ALA A 2 -1.05 22.99 -8.02
N SER A 3 -1.78 22.33 -7.13
CA SER A 3 -1.70 22.70 -5.73
C SER A 3 -0.26 22.46 -5.27
N SER A 4 0.24 23.24 -4.33
CA SER A 4 1.57 23.04 -3.74
C SER A 4 1.76 21.61 -3.21
N ALA A 5 0.69 20.95 -2.73
CA ALA A 5 0.66 19.56 -2.29
C ALA A 5 0.91 18.58 -3.45
N ALA A 6 0.32 18.80 -4.64
CA ALA A 6 0.53 17.96 -5.80
C ALA A 6 1.95 18.08 -6.35
N SER A 7 2.52 19.30 -6.41
CA SER A 7 3.92 19.49 -6.84
C SER A 7 4.91 18.89 -5.85
N ASP A 8 4.58 18.83 -4.56
CA ASP A 8 5.41 18.21 -3.54
C ASP A 8 5.43 16.68 -3.68
N VAL A 9 4.30 16.06 -4.04
CA VAL A 9 4.24 14.60 -4.33
C VAL A 9 5.14 14.25 -5.51
N TYR A 10 5.17 15.09 -6.54
CA TYR A 10 6.02 14.88 -7.74
C TYR A 10 7.51 14.84 -7.43
N LYS A 11 7.95 15.50 -6.38
CA LYS A 11 9.36 15.58 -6.00
C LYS A 11 9.77 14.55 -4.96
N ARG A 12 8.83 13.80 -4.39
CA ARG A 12 9.11 12.89 -3.28
C ARG A 12 9.70 11.58 -3.76
N GLN A 13 10.64 11.11 -2.97
CA GLN A 13 11.18 9.77 -3.08
C GLN A 13 10.15 8.73 -2.62
N ALA A 14 10.31 7.50 -3.10
CA ALA A 14 9.40 6.41 -2.77
C ALA A 14 9.25 6.20 -1.25
N ILE A 15 10.35 6.25 -0.51
CA ILE A 15 10.31 6.08 0.95
C ILE A 15 9.53 7.20 1.65
N GLU A 16 9.56 8.40 1.12
CA GLU A 16 8.80 9.52 1.68
C GLU A 16 7.30 9.34 1.49
N ILE A 17 6.90 8.75 0.36
CA ILE A 17 5.50 8.37 0.12
C ILE A 17 5.06 7.30 1.10
N VAL A 18 5.86 6.28 1.33
CA VAL A 18 5.57 5.24 2.33
C VAL A 18 5.46 5.85 3.73
N ALA A 19 6.41 6.71 4.10
CA ALA A 19 6.43 7.38 5.40
C ALA A 19 5.22 8.28 5.65
N SER A 20 4.62 8.82 4.59
CA SER A 20 3.40 9.64 4.73
C SER A 20 2.23 8.86 5.35
N GLY A 21 2.23 7.54 5.26
CA GLY A 21 1.25 6.67 5.91
C GLY A 21 1.30 6.72 7.44
N LEU A 22 2.44 7.10 8.02
CA LEU A 22 2.57 7.27 9.46
C LEU A 22 1.82 8.49 10.00
N HIS A 23 1.51 9.45 9.15
CA HIS A 23 0.91 10.73 9.52
C HIS A 23 -0.52 10.93 9.00
N ASP A 24 -1.11 9.94 8.34
CA ASP A 24 -2.44 9.98 7.71
C ASP A 24 -2.64 11.13 6.72
N SER A 25 -1.58 11.76 6.27
CA SER A 25 -1.65 12.91 5.37
C SER A 25 -0.51 12.92 4.39
N ILE A 26 -0.84 12.96 3.09
CA ILE A 26 0.13 13.14 2.02
C ILE A 26 0.60 14.61 1.94
N GLY A 27 -0.20 15.54 2.46
CA GLY A 27 0.04 16.98 2.34
C GLY A 27 0.91 17.59 3.45
N LEU A 28 0.95 17.00 4.62
CA LEU A 28 1.73 17.48 5.75
C LEU A 28 3.01 16.66 5.87
N TYR A 29 3.99 17.07 5.08
CA TYR A 29 5.27 16.39 5.08
C TYR A 29 6.17 16.90 6.21
N LYS A 30 6.49 15.98 7.14
CA LYS A 30 7.67 16.09 8.00
C LYS A 30 8.63 14.99 7.60
N ARG A 31 9.89 15.34 7.42
CA ARG A 31 10.92 14.33 7.14
C ARG A 31 10.91 13.29 8.26
N PRO A 32 10.77 11.99 7.93
CA PRO A 32 10.74 10.95 8.95
C PRO A 32 12.07 10.90 9.72
N HIS A 33 11.99 10.72 11.04
CA HIS A 33 13.19 10.48 11.85
C HIS A 33 13.70 9.04 11.66
N ALA A 34 14.87 8.75 12.20
CA ALA A 34 15.61 7.50 11.93
C ALA A 34 14.80 6.23 12.22
N GLU A 35 14.05 6.17 13.32
CA GLU A 35 13.21 5.01 13.65
C GLU A 35 12.06 4.82 12.65
N GLN A 36 11.44 5.90 12.22
CA GLN A 36 10.39 5.86 11.19
C GLN A 36 10.94 5.40 9.84
N MET A 37 12.15 5.85 9.50
CA MET A 37 12.83 5.41 8.27
C MET A 37 13.07 3.91 8.28
N SER A 38 13.52 3.36 9.40
CA SER A 38 13.76 1.91 9.54
C SER A 38 12.49 1.09 9.36
N VAL A 39 11.36 1.54 9.91
CA VAL A 39 10.06 0.90 9.73
C VAL A 39 9.62 0.95 8.27
N CYS A 40 9.79 2.10 7.62
CA CYS A 40 9.45 2.25 6.20
C CYS A 40 10.31 1.34 5.32
N GLU A 41 11.62 1.28 5.56
CA GLU A 41 12.53 0.41 4.82
C GLU A 41 12.14 -1.06 4.99
N TRP A 42 11.77 -1.47 6.19
CA TRP A 42 11.31 -2.82 6.47
C TRP A 42 10.06 -3.19 5.65
N TRP A 43 9.07 -2.32 5.63
CA TRP A 43 7.87 -2.53 4.82
C TRP A 43 8.17 -2.53 3.32
N MET A 44 9.05 -1.65 2.87
CA MET A 44 9.47 -1.63 1.47
C MET A 44 10.20 -2.92 1.09
N ASP A 45 10.98 -3.49 1.99
CA ASP A 45 11.62 -4.77 1.78
C ASP A 45 10.60 -5.92 1.67
N ILE A 46 9.60 -5.94 2.55
CA ILE A 46 8.51 -6.92 2.49
C ILE A 46 7.79 -6.85 1.14
N PHE A 47 7.53 -5.67 0.63
CA PHE A 47 6.89 -5.48 -0.67
C PHE A 47 7.87 -5.59 -1.86
N GLY A 48 9.16 -5.84 -1.60
CA GLY A 48 10.16 -6.08 -2.63
C GLY A 48 10.65 -4.85 -3.37
N ILE A 49 10.52 -3.67 -2.79
CA ILE A 49 10.89 -2.39 -3.40
C ILE A 49 11.93 -1.60 -2.60
N ALA A 50 12.65 -2.24 -1.68
CA ALA A 50 13.66 -1.57 -0.85
C ALA A 50 14.74 -0.87 -1.68
N ALA A 51 15.16 -1.46 -2.80
CA ALA A 51 16.16 -0.87 -3.70
C ALA A 51 15.69 0.42 -4.37
N LEU A 52 14.39 0.71 -4.35
CA LEU A 52 13.79 1.87 -5.01
C LEU A 52 13.52 3.03 -4.04
N LYS A 53 13.91 2.91 -2.79
CA LYS A 53 13.54 3.85 -1.71
C LYS A 53 13.89 5.30 -2.00
N ASP A 54 15.04 5.54 -2.62
CA ASP A 54 15.55 6.89 -2.91
C ASP A 54 15.16 7.41 -4.30
N LYS A 55 14.46 6.60 -5.10
CA LYS A 55 13.98 7.04 -6.42
C LYS A 55 12.76 7.94 -6.28
N PRO A 56 12.66 9.00 -7.11
CA PRO A 56 11.44 9.78 -7.21
C PRO A 56 10.24 8.87 -7.51
N PHE A 57 9.17 9.01 -6.75
CA PHE A 57 7.99 8.15 -6.86
C PHE A 57 7.44 8.09 -8.29
N LEU A 58 7.41 9.21 -8.99
CA LEU A 58 6.87 9.27 -10.34
C LEU A 58 7.78 8.63 -11.41
N GLN A 59 9.03 8.34 -11.08
CA GLN A 59 9.91 7.57 -11.96
C GLN A 59 9.75 6.06 -11.80
N LEU A 60 8.99 5.62 -10.81
CA LEU A 60 8.65 4.21 -10.62
C LEU A 60 7.67 3.76 -11.71
N SER A 61 7.73 2.47 -12.06
CA SER A 61 6.70 1.85 -12.88
C SER A 61 5.34 1.89 -12.15
N SER A 62 4.25 1.72 -12.89
CA SER A 62 2.91 1.69 -12.29
C SER A 62 2.77 0.59 -11.23
N GLY A 63 3.36 -0.58 -11.48
CA GLY A 63 3.38 -1.68 -10.50
C GLY A 63 4.20 -1.35 -9.26
N GLU A 64 5.37 -0.73 -9.43
CA GLU A 64 6.21 -0.29 -8.32
C GLU A 64 5.55 0.81 -7.49
N GLN A 65 4.87 1.75 -8.13
CA GLN A 65 4.06 2.76 -7.46
C GLN A 65 2.94 2.11 -6.63
N ARG A 66 2.28 1.10 -7.18
CA ARG A 66 1.24 0.34 -6.47
C ARG A 66 1.81 -0.33 -5.22
N LEU A 67 2.97 -0.96 -5.31
CA LEU A 67 3.64 -1.59 -4.18
C LEU A 67 4.02 -0.57 -3.10
N ALA A 68 4.50 0.60 -3.49
CA ALA A 68 4.80 1.68 -2.55
C ALA A 68 3.54 2.19 -1.82
N LEU A 69 2.43 2.34 -2.53
CA LEU A 69 1.15 2.75 -1.92
C LEU A 69 0.57 1.67 -1.00
N LEU A 70 0.77 0.40 -1.33
CA LEU A 70 0.41 -0.70 -0.44
C LEU A 70 1.29 -0.66 0.82
N ALA A 71 2.59 -0.52 0.70
CA ALA A 71 3.48 -0.38 1.85
C ALA A 71 3.06 0.80 2.75
N ARG A 72 2.67 1.92 2.14
CA ARG A 72 2.11 3.08 2.84
C ARG A 72 0.88 2.73 3.68
N ALA A 73 0.01 1.88 3.16
CA ALA A 73 -1.19 1.45 3.88
C ALA A 73 -0.88 0.58 5.11
N PHE A 74 0.20 -0.21 5.04
CA PHE A 74 0.60 -1.12 6.11
C PHE A 74 1.53 -0.50 7.16
N VAL A 75 2.26 0.57 6.82
CA VAL A 75 3.35 1.10 7.66
C VAL A 75 2.90 1.53 9.06
N LYS A 76 1.67 1.99 9.18
CA LYS A 76 1.06 2.42 10.43
C LYS A 76 0.56 1.26 11.29
N ASP A 77 0.61 0.04 10.79
CA ASP A 77 0.03 -1.16 11.41
C ASP A 77 -1.44 -0.97 11.82
N PRO A 78 -2.33 -0.63 10.87
CA PRO A 78 -3.71 -0.28 11.19
C PRO A 78 -4.50 -1.46 11.74
N GLU A 79 -5.49 -1.18 12.58
CA GLU A 79 -6.46 -2.18 13.03
C GLU A 79 -7.47 -2.53 11.93
N LEU A 80 -7.85 -1.53 11.14
CA LEU A 80 -8.73 -1.68 9.98
C LEU A 80 -7.98 -1.29 8.72
N LEU A 81 -7.86 -2.23 7.79
CA LEU A 81 -7.25 -2.04 6.49
C LEU A 81 -8.32 -2.14 5.41
N ILE A 82 -8.42 -1.11 4.57
CA ILE A 82 -9.33 -1.08 3.43
C ILE A 82 -8.50 -1.05 2.16
N LEU A 83 -8.68 -2.06 1.31
CA LEU A 83 -7.95 -2.21 0.05
C LEU A 83 -8.95 -2.26 -1.11
N ASP A 84 -8.76 -1.35 -2.06
CA ASP A 84 -9.56 -1.30 -3.29
C ASP A 84 -8.72 -1.76 -4.47
N GLU A 85 -9.08 -2.91 -5.04
CA GLU A 85 -8.36 -3.54 -6.16
C GLU A 85 -6.84 -3.61 -5.92
N PRO A 86 -6.38 -4.19 -4.80
CA PRO A 86 -4.96 -4.09 -4.42
C PRO A 86 -4.00 -4.82 -5.36
N LEU A 87 -4.48 -5.81 -6.11
CA LEU A 87 -3.66 -6.61 -7.02
C LEU A 87 -3.66 -6.07 -8.46
N HIS A 88 -4.46 -5.05 -8.74
CA HIS A 88 -4.57 -4.49 -10.08
C HIS A 88 -3.24 -3.91 -10.57
N GLY A 89 -2.86 -4.26 -11.80
CA GLY A 89 -1.62 -3.76 -12.41
C GLY A 89 -0.34 -4.44 -11.95
N LEU A 90 -0.43 -5.46 -11.09
CA LEU A 90 0.73 -6.24 -10.65
C LEU A 90 0.94 -7.46 -11.54
N ASP A 91 2.21 -7.81 -11.77
CA ASP A 91 2.58 -9.08 -12.39
C ASP A 91 2.27 -10.28 -11.49
N THR A 92 2.38 -11.48 -12.02
CA THR A 92 2.07 -12.72 -11.29
C THR A 92 2.91 -12.87 -10.02
N TYR A 93 4.20 -12.53 -10.08
CA TYR A 93 5.11 -12.64 -8.94
C TYR A 93 4.70 -11.70 -7.81
N ASN A 94 4.45 -10.43 -8.12
CA ASN A 94 4.05 -9.43 -7.14
C ASN A 94 2.63 -9.66 -6.63
N ARG A 95 1.71 -10.17 -7.45
CA ARG A 95 0.37 -10.60 -6.99
C ARG A 95 0.46 -11.65 -5.90
N ARG A 96 1.29 -12.68 -6.09
CA ARG A 96 1.52 -13.71 -5.08
C ARG A 96 2.10 -13.14 -3.80
N ARG A 97 3.07 -12.26 -3.93
CA ARG A 97 3.69 -11.59 -2.78
C ARG A 97 2.67 -10.80 -1.98
N VAL A 98 1.94 -9.91 -2.63
CA VAL A 98 0.93 -9.06 -1.97
C VAL A 98 -0.17 -9.92 -1.35
N LYS A 99 -0.61 -10.96 -2.03
CA LYS A 99 -1.62 -11.89 -1.51
C LYS A 99 -1.18 -12.55 -0.21
N LYS A 100 0.08 -13.00 -0.12
CA LYS A 100 0.65 -13.55 1.10
C LYS A 100 0.73 -12.53 2.24
N ILE A 101 1.08 -11.29 1.93
CA ILE A 101 1.13 -10.20 2.91
C ILE A 101 -0.27 -9.94 3.47
N ILE A 102 -1.28 -9.87 2.61
CA ILE A 102 -2.67 -9.67 3.02
C ILE A 102 -3.15 -10.84 3.89
N GLU A 103 -2.85 -12.07 3.51
CA GLU A 103 -3.20 -13.26 4.29
C GLU A 103 -2.55 -13.22 5.68
N ALA A 104 -1.27 -12.87 5.77
CA ALA A 104 -0.57 -12.74 7.05
C ALA A 104 -1.21 -11.67 7.93
N PHE A 105 -1.62 -10.55 7.37
CA PHE A 105 -2.36 -9.50 8.09
C PHE A 105 -3.70 -10.05 8.63
N CYS A 106 -4.45 -10.75 7.81
CA CYS A 106 -5.76 -11.29 8.18
C CYS A 106 -5.69 -12.40 9.25
N HIS A 107 -4.55 -13.07 9.40
CA HIS A 107 -4.35 -14.06 10.46
C HIS A 107 -4.17 -13.43 11.84
N ARG A 108 -3.89 -12.16 11.93
CA ARG A 108 -3.76 -11.46 13.21
C ARG A 108 -5.15 -11.21 13.79
N ARG A 109 -5.34 -11.57 15.07
CA ARG A 109 -6.65 -11.51 15.75
C ARG A 109 -7.18 -10.11 15.97
N ASP A 110 -6.28 -9.13 16.06
CA ASP A 110 -6.58 -7.73 16.33
C ASP A 110 -6.84 -6.93 15.04
N LYS A 111 -6.89 -7.60 13.87
CA LYS A 111 -6.97 -6.94 12.57
C LYS A 111 -8.28 -7.25 11.86
N THR A 112 -8.78 -6.23 11.16
CA THR A 112 -9.93 -6.32 10.25
C THR A 112 -9.52 -5.80 8.88
N MET A 113 -9.93 -6.49 7.82
CA MET A 113 -9.64 -6.08 6.45
C MET A 113 -10.92 -6.08 5.62
N ILE A 114 -11.09 -5.02 4.84
CA ILE A 114 -12.12 -4.92 3.80
C ILE A 114 -11.41 -4.86 2.46
N MET A 115 -11.71 -5.79 1.58
CA MET A 115 -11.12 -5.83 0.24
C MET A 115 -12.21 -5.72 -0.81
N VAL A 116 -12.03 -4.79 -1.73
CA VAL A 116 -12.90 -4.65 -2.91
C VAL A 116 -12.17 -5.21 -4.12
N THR A 117 -12.80 -6.15 -4.82
CA THR A 117 -12.26 -6.71 -6.05
C THR A 117 -13.37 -7.18 -6.98
N HIS A 118 -13.10 -7.19 -8.28
CA HIS A 118 -13.98 -7.77 -9.29
C HIS A 118 -13.64 -9.23 -9.61
N TYR A 119 -12.56 -9.77 -9.05
CA TYR A 119 -12.02 -11.10 -9.37
C TYR A 119 -12.00 -12.01 -8.15
N GLU A 120 -12.82 -13.05 -8.17
CA GLU A 120 -12.89 -14.01 -7.05
C GLU A 120 -11.56 -14.72 -6.78
N ASN A 121 -10.79 -15.01 -7.83
CA ASN A 121 -9.50 -15.67 -7.69
C ASN A 121 -8.43 -14.81 -7.00
N GLU A 122 -8.68 -13.53 -6.83
CA GLU A 122 -7.80 -12.61 -6.11
C GLU A 122 -8.08 -12.57 -4.60
N LEU A 123 -9.23 -13.12 -4.17
CA LEU A 123 -9.58 -13.13 -2.76
C LEU A 123 -8.65 -14.03 -1.96
N PRO A 124 -8.10 -13.55 -0.83
CA PRO A 124 -7.37 -14.39 0.10
C PRO A 124 -8.24 -15.52 0.66
N GLN A 125 -7.64 -16.66 0.97
CA GLN A 125 -8.35 -17.78 1.60
C GLN A 125 -8.90 -17.44 3.00
N THR A 126 -8.38 -16.38 3.60
CA THR A 126 -8.78 -15.90 4.94
C THR A 126 -10.05 -15.06 4.95
N ILE A 127 -10.67 -14.80 3.81
CA ILE A 127 -11.94 -14.05 3.73
C ILE A 127 -13.05 -14.83 4.44
N THR A 128 -13.70 -14.18 5.40
CA THR A 128 -14.78 -14.77 6.21
C THR A 128 -16.17 -14.43 5.68
N ASN A 129 -16.34 -13.25 5.13
CA ASN A 129 -17.64 -12.75 4.65
C ASN A 129 -17.51 -12.14 3.28
N ARG A 130 -18.54 -12.28 2.45
CA ARG A 130 -18.58 -11.69 1.11
C ARG A 130 -19.87 -10.91 0.92
N LEU A 131 -19.76 -9.75 0.29
CA LEU A 131 -20.90 -8.92 -0.11
C LEU A 131 -20.82 -8.70 -1.62
N PHE A 132 -21.87 -9.07 -2.32
CA PHE A 132 -22.00 -8.84 -3.77
C PHE A 132 -22.86 -7.62 -4.01
N LEU A 133 -22.28 -6.62 -4.67
CA LEU A 133 -23.00 -5.40 -5.05
C LEU A 133 -23.50 -5.55 -6.48
N LYS A 134 -24.80 -5.39 -6.69
CA LYS A 134 -25.41 -5.36 -8.02
C LYS A 134 -25.60 -3.92 -8.47
N ARG A 135 -25.27 -3.65 -9.75
CA ARG A 135 -25.67 -2.36 -10.33
C ARG A 135 -27.19 -2.30 -10.41
N ASN A 136 -27.77 -1.28 -9.81
CA ASN A 136 -29.13 -0.87 -10.11
C ASN A 136 -29.11 -0.20 -11.49
N ARG A 137 -29.85 -0.77 -12.42
CA ARG A 137 -30.11 -0.15 -13.71
C ARG A 137 -31.27 0.80 -13.63
#